data_781da6a92b0c758ed7e8d2f8e360cb58
#
_entry.id   781da6a92b0c758ed7e8d2f8e360cb58
#
_cell.length_a   1.000
_cell.length_b   1.000
_cell.length_c   1.000
_cell.angle_alpha   90.00
_cell.angle_beta   90.00
_cell.angle_gamma   90.00
#
_symmetry.space_group_name_H-M   'P 1'
#
loop_
_entity.id
_entity.type
_entity.pdbx_description
1 polymer ?
#
loop_
_entity_poly.entity_id
_entity_poly.type
_entity_poly.pdbx_seq_one_letter_code
_entity_poly.pdbx_strand_id
1 'polypeptide(L)'
;MGLDLLVQDKNKQTIIIENKIYAGDQHCQMFRYNQFAKKDLQLADNQLRLLYLTLNGDEPSKDSLNDDDFKYFRISYRDDILPWLECCLSIAALKPMVRETIFQYINNLKNILSIMDTSNNDKFLDILTSEDNAETVLTILANAGEIHNRIRENFINKIRQLCESYGYTFKCDEGVRTASHNNWIHIFDPKLKDIEFRIGVKSHTNFDGYRMCFVSLTRQNLKTGYKFWQNNNPLEEFPFGWTYLWGEDGETGRWWRWDDINTLKDMTNGKMLKFIESQLQRIKNENIFEKMNELLG
;
A
#
# COMPACT_ATOMS: atom_id res chain seq x y z
N MET A 1 23.19 -6.89 5.53
CA MET A 1 22.83 -5.90 4.50
C MET A 1 21.92 -6.57 3.51
N GLY A 2 20.69 -6.09 3.31
CA GLY A 2 19.78 -6.65 2.30
C GLY A 2 19.99 -5.91 0.97
N LEU A 3 20.34 -6.61 -0.09
CA LEU A 3 20.31 -6.14 -1.48
C LEU A 3 19.02 -6.66 -2.11
N ASP A 4 18.34 -5.85 -2.93
CA ASP A 4 17.15 -6.34 -3.63
C ASP A 4 17.52 -7.31 -4.74
N LEU A 5 18.46 -6.93 -5.60
CA LEU A 5 18.96 -7.80 -6.66
C LEU A 5 20.44 -7.56 -6.95
N LEU A 6 21.18 -8.67 -7.07
CA LEU A 6 22.57 -8.66 -7.52
C LEU A 6 22.74 -9.70 -8.62
N VAL A 7 23.26 -9.28 -9.76
CA VAL A 7 23.61 -10.14 -10.90
C VAL A 7 25.10 -9.97 -11.19
N GLN A 8 25.84 -11.08 -11.23
CA GLN A 8 27.27 -11.04 -11.53
C GLN A 8 27.62 -12.14 -12.53
N ASP A 9 28.43 -11.80 -13.52
CA ASP A 9 28.95 -12.78 -14.46
C ASP A 9 30.30 -13.36 -14.00
N LYS A 10 30.82 -14.32 -14.78
CA LYS A 10 32.13 -14.97 -14.50
C LYS A 10 33.34 -14.02 -14.56
N ASN A 11 33.19 -12.86 -15.18
CA ASN A 11 34.24 -11.83 -15.30
C ASN A 11 34.08 -10.74 -14.22
N LYS A 12 33.23 -10.98 -13.22
CA LYS A 12 32.89 -10.04 -12.15
C LYS A 12 32.19 -8.77 -12.66
N GLN A 13 31.62 -8.76 -13.88
CA GLN A 13 30.72 -7.69 -14.26
C GLN A 13 29.46 -7.79 -13.41
N THR A 14 29.17 -6.74 -12.65
CA THR A 14 28.18 -6.78 -11.59
C THR A 14 27.14 -5.70 -11.78
N ILE A 15 25.88 -6.07 -11.70
CA ILE A 15 24.74 -5.18 -11.65
C ILE A 15 24.12 -5.31 -10.25
N ILE A 16 23.97 -4.23 -9.55
CA ILE A 16 23.21 -4.12 -8.31
C ILE A 16 22.01 -3.23 -8.58
N ILE A 17 20.81 -3.71 -8.24
CA ILE A 17 19.56 -2.96 -8.46
C ILE A 17 18.89 -2.76 -7.10
N GLU A 18 18.62 -1.50 -6.79
CA GLU A 18 17.66 -1.12 -5.74
C GLU A 18 16.31 -0.90 -6.39
N ASN A 19 15.29 -1.60 -5.90
CA ASN A 19 13.94 -1.60 -6.46
C ASN A 19 12.94 -0.88 -5.55
N LYS A 20 12.37 0.21 -6.05
CA LYS A 20 11.41 1.06 -5.34
C LYS A 20 10.09 1.15 -6.10
N ILE A 21 9.09 0.41 -5.66
CA ILE A 21 7.73 0.53 -6.17
C ILE A 21 6.90 1.45 -5.27
N TYR A 22 6.83 1.15 -3.96
CA TYR A 22 6.05 1.93 -2.99
C TYR A 22 6.85 2.26 -1.72
N ALA A 23 8.01 1.65 -1.54
CA ALA A 23 8.86 1.89 -0.38
C ALA A 23 9.68 3.16 -0.55
N GLY A 24 9.81 3.94 0.52
CA GLY A 24 10.74 5.06 0.58
C GLY A 24 12.19 4.58 0.69
N ASP A 25 13.14 5.51 0.49
CA ASP A 25 14.55 5.24 0.69
C ASP A 25 14.88 5.01 2.16
N GLN A 26 15.85 4.14 2.40
CA GLN A 26 16.47 3.98 3.70
C GLN A 26 17.72 4.88 3.78
N HIS A 27 18.08 5.22 5.02
CA HIS A 27 19.27 6.00 5.31
C HIS A 27 20.53 5.41 4.66
N CYS A 28 21.26 6.21 3.88
CA CYS A 28 22.47 5.85 3.18
C CYS A 28 22.37 4.59 2.31
N GLN A 29 21.20 4.26 1.76
CA GLN A 29 20.99 2.96 1.12
C GLN A 29 21.83 2.76 -0.14
N MET A 30 21.78 3.68 -1.10
CA MET A 30 22.57 3.62 -2.33
C MET A 30 24.07 3.75 -2.04
N PHE A 31 24.42 4.58 -1.07
CA PHE A 31 25.81 4.69 -0.60
C PHE A 31 26.32 3.36 -0.05
N ARG A 32 25.57 2.68 0.81
CA ARG A 32 25.94 1.35 1.36
C ARG A 32 26.14 0.31 0.26
N TYR A 33 25.32 0.33 -0.80
CA TYR A 33 25.45 -0.58 -1.93
C TYR A 33 26.72 -0.31 -2.73
N ASN A 34 27.05 0.95 -2.96
CA ASN A 34 28.32 1.35 -3.59
C ASN A 34 29.52 0.92 -2.73
N GLN A 35 29.49 1.14 -1.41
CA GLN A 35 30.54 0.71 -0.49
C GLN A 35 30.72 -0.80 -0.48
N PHE A 36 29.61 -1.57 -0.44
CA PHE A 36 29.64 -3.03 -0.52
C PHE A 36 30.32 -3.50 -1.82
N ALA A 37 29.94 -2.94 -2.96
CA ALA A 37 30.56 -3.30 -4.25
C ALA A 37 32.08 -3.02 -4.26
N LYS A 38 32.50 -1.88 -3.68
CA LYS A 38 33.91 -1.48 -3.65
C LYS A 38 34.74 -2.25 -2.64
N LYS A 39 34.25 -2.40 -1.42
CA LYS A 39 35.03 -2.96 -0.28
C LYS A 39 34.89 -4.46 -0.18
N ASP A 40 33.66 -5.00 -0.26
CA ASP A 40 33.44 -6.42 -0.05
C ASP A 40 33.60 -7.24 -1.34
N LEU A 41 33.08 -6.76 -2.46
CA LEU A 41 33.21 -7.44 -3.75
C LEU A 41 34.50 -7.03 -4.49
N GLN A 42 35.19 -5.98 -4.05
CA GLN A 42 36.43 -5.44 -4.63
C GLN A 42 36.31 -5.14 -6.14
N LEU A 43 35.18 -4.57 -6.53
CA LEU A 43 34.90 -4.22 -7.93
C LEU A 43 35.53 -2.90 -8.33
N ALA A 44 36.13 -2.87 -9.54
CA ALA A 44 36.50 -1.66 -10.18
C ALA A 44 35.29 -0.89 -10.74
N ASP A 45 35.40 0.41 -11.00
CA ASP A 45 34.29 1.25 -11.47
C ASP A 45 33.67 0.76 -12.79
N ASN A 46 34.51 0.21 -13.68
CA ASN A 46 34.06 -0.34 -14.95
C ASN A 46 33.36 -1.70 -14.82
N GLN A 47 33.45 -2.34 -13.67
CA GLN A 47 32.79 -3.63 -13.37
C GLN A 47 31.44 -3.46 -12.68
N LEU A 48 31.13 -2.29 -12.13
CA LEU A 48 29.89 -2.02 -11.40
C LEU A 48 28.88 -1.26 -12.24
N ARG A 49 27.64 -1.71 -12.23
CA ARG A 49 26.46 -0.95 -12.64
C ARG A 49 25.49 -0.93 -11.45
N LEU A 50 25.40 0.21 -10.79
CA LEU A 50 24.45 0.44 -9.70
C LEU A 50 23.21 1.10 -10.29
N LEU A 51 22.07 0.42 -10.20
CA LEU A 51 20.80 0.85 -10.79
C LEU A 51 19.82 1.20 -9.68
N TYR A 52 19.11 2.30 -9.88
CA TYR A 52 17.98 2.70 -9.04
C TYR A 52 16.70 2.59 -9.87
N LEU A 53 15.88 1.59 -9.57
CA LEU A 53 14.67 1.26 -10.31
C LEU A 53 13.43 1.75 -9.57
N THR A 54 12.68 2.64 -10.23
CA THR A 54 11.41 3.15 -9.72
C THR A 54 10.30 3.00 -10.76
N LEU A 55 9.07 3.32 -10.41
CA LEU A 55 7.96 3.25 -11.37
C LEU A 55 8.18 4.19 -12.57
N ASN A 56 8.67 5.41 -12.33
CA ASN A 56 8.77 6.47 -13.33
C ASN A 56 10.21 6.99 -13.56
N GLY A 57 11.24 6.34 -13.00
CA GLY A 57 12.63 6.79 -13.12
C GLY A 57 12.99 7.94 -12.17
N ASP A 58 12.39 7.97 -10.98
CA ASP A 58 12.63 8.99 -9.97
C ASP A 58 14.07 8.93 -9.42
N GLU A 59 14.57 10.06 -8.91
CA GLU A 59 15.87 10.16 -8.24
C GLU A 59 15.84 9.52 -6.85
N PRO A 60 16.94 8.84 -6.43
CA PRO A 60 17.11 8.50 -5.03
C PRO A 60 17.23 9.77 -4.19
N SER A 61 16.79 9.69 -2.93
CA SER A 61 16.89 10.80 -2.00
C SER A 61 18.35 11.15 -1.69
N LYS A 62 18.62 12.39 -1.32
CA LYS A 62 19.96 12.84 -0.87
C LYS A 62 20.43 12.02 0.34
N ASP A 63 19.53 11.67 1.24
CA ASP A 63 19.84 10.81 2.38
C ASP A 63 20.28 9.40 1.96
N SER A 64 19.68 8.83 0.92
CA SER A 64 20.09 7.54 0.35
C SER A 64 21.48 7.59 -0.29
N LEU A 65 21.85 8.72 -0.86
CA LEU A 65 23.17 8.97 -1.47
C LEU A 65 24.25 9.35 -0.45
N ASN A 66 23.86 9.78 0.77
CA ASN A 66 24.77 10.28 1.82
C ASN A 66 25.61 11.50 1.37
N ASP A 67 25.03 12.35 0.52
CA ASP A 67 25.72 13.50 -0.11
C ASP A 67 27.05 13.15 -0.79
N ASP A 68 27.24 11.87 -1.17
CA ASP A 68 28.44 11.36 -1.84
C ASP A 68 28.23 11.30 -3.37
N ASP A 69 29.27 11.59 -4.13
CA ASP A 69 29.23 11.60 -5.59
C ASP A 69 29.80 10.29 -6.17
N PHE A 70 28.93 9.32 -6.37
CA PHE A 70 29.26 8.06 -7.04
C PHE A 70 28.31 7.80 -8.21
N LYS A 71 28.77 7.03 -9.17
CA LYS A 71 28.01 6.75 -10.39
C LYS A 71 26.90 5.74 -10.15
N TYR A 72 25.68 6.12 -10.45
CA TYR A 72 24.52 5.24 -10.54
C TYR A 72 23.70 5.56 -11.79
N PHE A 73 22.74 4.69 -12.11
CA PHE A 73 21.85 4.87 -13.25
C PHE A 73 20.41 4.72 -12.77
N ARG A 74 19.56 5.62 -13.21
CA ARG A 74 18.13 5.50 -13.01
C ARG A 74 17.53 4.67 -14.13
N ILE A 75 16.64 3.79 -13.77
CA ILE A 75 15.81 3.03 -14.70
C ILE A 75 14.36 3.04 -14.19
N SER A 76 13.43 2.91 -15.11
CA SER A 76 12.00 2.94 -14.79
C SER A 76 11.30 1.65 -15.21
N TYR A 77 10.25 1.32 -14.48
CA TYR A 77 9.34 0.28 -14.93
C TYR A 77 8.59 0.70 -16.20
N ARG A 78 8.25 1.98 -16.31
CA ARG A 78 7.46 2.54 -17.42
C ARG A 78 8.21 2.53 -18.75
N ASP A 79 9.41 3.13 -18.76
CA ASP A 79 10.10 3.48 -20.00
C ASP A 79 11.21 2.47 -20.36
N ASP A 80 11.66 1.67 -19.39
CA ASP A 80 12.76 0.71 -19.59
C ASP A 80 12.28 -0.74 -19.47
N ILE A 81 11.70 -1.12 -18.32
CA ILE A 81 11.39 -2.52 -18.03
C ILE A 81 10.18 -3.01 -18.86
N LEU A 82 9.12 -2.23 -18.95
CA LEU A 82 7.93 -2.64 -19.68
C LEU A 82 8.21 -2.84 -21.18
N PRO A 83 8.86 -1.90 -21.91
CA PRO A 83 9.23 -2.12 -23.31
C PRO A 83 10.19 -3.29 -23.50
N TRP A 84 11.14 -3.48 -22.57
CA TRP A 84 12.04 -4.63 -22.60
C TRP A 84 11.29 -5.96 -22.48
N LEU A 85 10.32 -6.06 -21.56
CA LEU A 85 9.48 -7.26 -21.41
C LEU A 85 8.61 -7.51 -22.65
N GLU A 86 8.08 -6.47 -23.28
CA GLU A 86 7.33 -6.59 -24.53
C GLU A 86 8.21 -7.15 -25.68
N CYS A 87 9.45 -6.73 -25.76
CA CYS A 87 10.45 -7.35 -26.67
C CYS A 87 10.71 -8.82 -26.32
N CYS A 88 10.89 -9.14 -25.04
CA CYS A 88 11.09 -10.53 -24.57
C CYS A 88 9.92 -11.43 -24.90
N LEU A 89 8.67 -10.93 -24.88
CA LEU A 89 7.47 -11.67 -25.24
C LEU A 89 7.53 -12.20 -26.67
N SER A 90 8.04 -11.40 -27.60
CA SER A 90 8.23 -11.78 -29.00
C SER A 90 9.24 -12.93 -29.15
N ILE A 91 10.34 -12.88 -28.41
CA ILE A 91 11.40 -13.91 -28.41
C ILE A 91 10.88 -15.21 -27.78
N ALA A 92 10.02 -15.10 -26.78
CA ALA A 92 9.43 -16.24 -26.08
C ALA A 92 8.25 -16.89 -26.81
N ALA A 93 7.92 -16.46 -28.04
CA ALA A 93 6.72 -16.87 -28.77
C ALA A 93 6.52 -18.40 -28.86
N LEU A 94 7.61 -19.15 -29.03
CA LEU A 94 7.63 -20.61 -29.11
C LEU A 94 7.79 -21.33 -27.76
N LYS A 95 7.78 -20.59 -26.64
CA LYS A 95 7.91 -21.14 -25.28
C LYS A 95 6.66 -20.76 -24.46
N PRO A 96 5.54 -21.48 -24.60
CA PRO A 96 4.24 -21.04 -24.07
C PRO A 96 4.25 -20.66 -22.59
N MET A 97 4.90 -21.47 -21.73
CA MET A 97 4.96 -21.19 -20.29
C MET A 97 5.71 -19.89 -19.97
N VAL A 98 6.86 -19.66 -20.62
CA VAL A 98 7.66 -18.46 -20.45
C VAL A 98 6.91 -17.24 -20.99
N ARG A 99 6.31 -17.38 -22.18
CA ARG A 99 5.52 -16.32 -22.80
C ARG A 99 4.36 -15.90 -21.90
N GLU A 100 3.62 -16.87 -21.37
CA GLU A 100 2.47 -16.59 -20.51
C GLU A 100 2.89 -15.88 -19.22
N THR A 101 3.99 -16.32 -18.59
CA THR A 101 4.54 -15.67 -17.40
C THR A 101 4.93 -14.20 -17.67
N ILE A 102 5.64 -13.96 -18.80
CA ILE A 102 6.00 -12.59 -19.20
C ILE A 102 4.74 -11.76 -19.45
N PHE A 103 3.75 -12.32 -20.16
CA PHE A 103 2.49 -11.63 -20.47
C PHE A 103 1.72 -11.23 -19.20
N GLN A 104 1.61 -12.14 -18.23
CA GLN A 104 0.97 -11.82 -16.94
C GLN A 104 1.74 -10.75 -16.17
N TYR A 105 3.07 -10.78 -16.20
CA TYR A 105 3.89 -9.77 -15.57
C TYR A 105 3.74 -8.39 -16.22
N ILE A 106 3.70 -8.32 -17.56
CA ILE A 106 3.39 -7.10 -18.32
C ILE A 106 2.03 -6.52 -17.89
N ASN A 107 0.99 -7.36 -17.83
CA ASN A 107 -0.34 -6.91 -17.43
C ASN A 107 -0.37 -6.38 -16.00
N ASN A 108 0.35 -7.03 -15.10
CA ASN A 108 0.48 -6.55 -13.72
C ASN A 108 1.21 -5.20 -13.66
N LEU A 109 2.31 -5.04 -14.40
CA LEU A 109 3.02 -3.76 -14.48
C LEU A 109 2.15 -2.65 -15.09
N LYS A 110 1.41 -2.93 -16.16
CA LYS A 110 0.46 -1.96 -16.75
C LYS A 110 -0.58 -1.51 -15.73
N ASN A 111 -1.09 -2.41 -14.90
CA ASN A 111 -2.01 -2.08 -13.82
C ASN A 111 -1.35 -1.20 -12.75
N ILE A 112 -0.13 -1.54 -12.30
CA ILE A 112 0.61 -0.77 -11.30
C ILE A 112 0.93 0.64 -11.83
N LEU A 113 1.33 0.75 -13.09
CA LEU A 113 1.65 1.99 -13.75
C LEU A 113 0.42 2.80 -14.17
N SER A 114 -0.78 2.27 -13.96
CA SER A 114 -2.05 2.83 -14.45
C SER A 114 -2.04 3.08 -15.96
N ILE A 115 -1.32 2.23 -16.71
CA ILE A 115 -1.29 2.26 -18.16
C ILE A 115 -2.50 1.44 -18.64
N MET A 116 -3.56 2.11 -19.05
CA MET A 116 -4.66 1.48 -19.77
C MET A 116 -4.19 1.06 -21.16
N ASP A 117 -4.78 0.00 -21.71
CA ASP A 117 -4.47 -0.48 -23.07
C ASP A 117 -4.69 0.66 -24.08
N THR A 118 -3.59 1.12 -24.69
CA THR A 118 -3.58 2.36 -25.50
C THR A 118 -4.58 2.35 -26.65
N SER A 119 -4.91 1.18 -27.21
CA SER A 119 -5.89 1.08 -28.30
C SER A 119 -7.32 1.47 -27.90
N ASN A 120 -7.66 1.35 -26.60
CA ASN A 120 -8.93 1.80 -26.04
C ASN A 120 -8.83 3.18 -25.36
N ASN A 121 -7.61 3.59 -24.97
CA ASN A 121 -7.41 4.84 -24.24
C ASN A 121 -7.57 6.06 -25.15
N ASP A 122 -7.07 6.00 -26.38
CA ASP A 122 -7.21 7.12 -27.33
C ASP A 122 -8.69 7.35 -27.68
N LYS A 123 -9.43 6.29 -27.99
CA LYS A 123 -10.88 6.37 -28.21
C LYS A 123 -11.63 6.88 -26.97
N PHE A 124 -11.20 6.46 -25.78
CA PHE A 124 -11.79 6.91 -24.54
C PHE A 124 -11.49 8.40 -24.31
N LEU A 125 -10.25 8.83 -24.53
CA LEU A 125 -9.87 10.25 -24.46
C LEU A 125 -10.59 11.09 -25.50
N ASP A 126 -10.74 10.62 -26.74
CA ASP A 126 -11.51 11.30 -27.79
C ASP A 126 -12.96 11.49 -27.37
N ILE A 127 -13.59 10.48 -26.75
CA ILE A 127 -14.94 10.59 -26.20
C ILE A 127 -14.98 11.63 -25.07
N LEU A 128 -14.03 11.59 -24.12
CA LEU A 128 -14.00 12.51 -22.98
C LEU A 128 -13.75 13.96 -23.40
N THR A 129 -12.96 14.17 -24.44
CA THR A 129 -12.58 15.50 -24.94
C THR A 129 -13.47 16.02 -26.07
N SER A 130 -14.50 15.25 -26.47
CA SER A 130 -15.48 15.70 -27.46
C SER A 130 -16.24 16.94 -26.98
N GLU A 131 -16.75 17.76 -27.91
CA GLU A 131 -17.52 18.98 -27.58
C GLU A 131 -18.68 18.70 -26.62
N ASP A 132 -19.34 17.55 -26.75
CA ASP A 132 -20.48 17.16 -25.91
C ASP A 132 -20.10 16.81 -24.49
N ASN A 133 -18.87 16.31 -24.24
CA ASN A 133 -18.44 15.77 -22.95
C ASN A 133 -17.41 16.63 -22.22
N ALA A 134 -16.66 17.47 -22.93
CA ALA A 134 -15.53 18.22 -22.37
C ALA A 134 -15.90 19.08 -21.16
N GLU A 135 -17.03 19.80 -21.19
CA GLU A 135 -17.50 20.62 -20.08
C GLU A 135 -17.82 19.76 -18.84
N THR A 136 -18.49 18.63 -19.04
CA THR A 136 -18.81 17.70 -17.96
C THR A 136 -17.53 17.11 -17.34
N VAL A 137 -16.57 16.71 -18.15
CA VAL A 137 -15.29 16.17 -17.71
C VAL A 137 -14.49 17.21 -16.93
N LEU A 138 -14.40 18.43 -17.43
CA LEU A 138 -13.74 19.54 -16.71
C LEU A 138 -14.41 19.84 -15.38
N THR A 139 -15.74 19.79 -15.33
CA THR A 139 -16.51 19.95 -14.09
C THR A 139 -16.21 18.84 -13.09
N ILE A 140 -16.13 17.58 -13.54
CA ILE A 140 -15.74 16.43 -12.70
C ILE A 140 -14.32 16.61 -12.16
N LEU A 141 -13.37 16.98 -13.01
CA LEU A 141 -11.99 17.20 -12.62
C LEU A 141 -11.84 18.35 -11.61
N ALA A 142 -12.56 19.45 -11.82
CA ALA A 142 -12.58 20.59 -10.90
C ALA A 142 -13.16 20.22 -9.53
N ASN A 143 -14.06 19.23 -9.45
CA ASN A 143 -14.70 18.78 -8.23
C ASN A 143 -14.13 17.45 -7.70
N ALA A 144 -13.02 16.95 -8.24
CA ALA A 144 -12.47 15.65 -7.89
C ALA A 144 -12.27 15.46 -6.38
N GLY A 145 -11.77 16.49 -5.68
CA GLY A 145 -11.59 16.46 -4.23
C GLY A 145 -12.90 16.25 -3.47
N GLU A 146 -13.96 16.97 -3.86
CA GLU A 146 -15.28 16.85 -3.24
C GLU A 146 -15.93 15.50 -3.56
N ILE A 147 -15.73 14.99 -4.78
CA ILE A 147 -16.19 13.64 -5.17
C ILE A 147 -15.52 12.60 -4.28
N HIS A 148 -14.21 12.70 -4.06
CA HIS A 148 -13.47 11.81 -3.16
C HIS A 148 -13.98 11.90 -1.71
N ASN A 149 -14.25 13.11 -1.21
CA ASN A 149 -14.81 13.33 0.13
C ASN A 149 -16.18 12.64 0.26
N ARG A 150 -17.06 12.81 -0.73
CA ARG A 150 -18.38 12.15 -0.73
C ARG A 150 -18.31 10.62 -0.81
N ILE A 151 -17.37 10.08 -1.58
CA ILE A 151 -17.16 8.63 -1.61
C ILE A 151 -16.80 8.12 -0.22
N ARG A 152 -15.85 8.79 0.46
CA ARG A 152 -15.46 8.44 1.84
C ARG A 152 -16.62 8.60 2.82
N GLU A 153 -17.37 9.70 2.75
CA GLU A 153 -18.52 9.93 3.63
C GLU A 153 -19.58 8.84 3.45
N ASN A 154 -19.92 8.49 2.23
CA ASN A 154 -20.86 7.39 1.94
C ASN A 154 -20.34 6.06 2.49
N PHE A 155 -19.06 5.80 2.37
CA PHE A 155 -18.44 4.59 2.91
C PHE A 155 -18.46 4.58 4.44
N ILE A 156 -18.11 5.69 5.10
CA ILE A 156 -18.20 5.87 6.57
C ILE A 156 -19.63 5.63 7.06
N ASN A 157 -20.63 6.13 6.35
CA ASN A 157 -22.04 5.91 6.70
C ASN A 157 -22.44 4.43 6.59
N LYS A 158 -21.93 3.71 5.58
CA LYS A 158 -22.14 2.25 5.48
C LYS A 158 -21.50 1.48 6.64
N ILE A 159 -20.28 1.87 7.05
CA ILE A 159 -19.63 1.27 8.25
C ILE A 159 -20.47 1.56 9.49
N ARG A 160 -20.99 2.78 9.65
CA ARG A 160 -21.87 3.12 10.78
C ARG A 160 -23.09 2.22 10.83
N GLN A 161 -23.82 2.09 9.72
CA GLN A 161 -25.00 1.22 9.63
C GLN A 161 -24.65 -0.24 9.94
N LEU A 162 -23.49 -0.69 9.46
CA LEU A 162 -23.00 -2.02 9.74
C LEU A 162 -22.74 -2.21 11.25
N CYS A 163 -22.05 -1.30 11.91
CA CYS A 163 -21.80 -1.34 13.35
C CYS A 163 -23.12 -1.38 14.15
N GLU A 164 -24.07 -0.54 13.80
CA GLU A 164 -25.39 -0.50 14.42
C GLU A 164 -26.14 -1.83 14.27
N SER A 165 -26.05 -2.49 13.11
CA SER A 165 -26.67 -3.80 12.87
C SER A 165 -26.06 -4.92 13.74
N TYR A 166 -24.81 -4.77 14.15
CA TYR A 166 -24.14 -5.67 15.10
C TYR A 166 -24.38 -5.29 16.56
N GLY A 167 -25.04 -4.16 16.82
CA GLY A 167 -25.30 -3.64 18.16
C GLY A 167 -24.14 -2.84 18.76
N TYR A 168 -23.17 -2.42 17.94
CA TYR A 168 -22.04 -1.61 18.35
C TYR A 168 -22.30 -0.10 18.21
N THR A 169 -21.67 0.68 19.06
CA THR A 169 -21.64 2.15 18.96
C THR A 169 -20.49 2.58 18.04
N PHE A 170 -20.77 3.53 17.17
CA PHE A 170 -19.85 4.08 16.19
C PHE A 170 -19.51 5.55 16.49
N LYS A 171 -18.23 5.90 16.43
CA LYS A 171 -17.75 7.30 16.36
C LYS A 171 -16.71 7.43 15.26
N CYS A 172 -16.55 8.62 14.73
CA CYS A 172 -15.62 8.88 13.63
C CYS A 172 -15.00 10.26 13.82
N ASP A 173 -13.68 10.34 13.77
CA ASP A 173 -12.96 11.60 13.78
C ASP A 173 -13.26 12.39 12.49
N GLU A 174 -13.31 13.71 12.59
CA GLU A 174 -13.66 14.57 11.46
C GLU A 174 -12.69 14.41 10.27
N GLY A 175 -11.39 14.27 10.55
CA GLY A 175 -10.36 14.12 9.54
C GLY A 175 -10.41 12.81 8.74
N VAL A 176 -11.21 11.82 9.14
CA VAL A 176 -11.40 10.57 8.35
C VAL A 176 -12.04 10.89 7.00
N ARG A 177 -12.97 11.84 6.96
CA ARG A 177 -13.69 12.26 5.74
C ARG A 177 -12.74 12.87 4.70
N THR A 178 -11.72 13.57 5.16
CA THR A 178 -10.73 14.24 4.31
C THR A 178 -9.46 13.42 4.13
N ALA A 179 -9.43 12.17 4.62
CA ALA A 179 -8.24 11.31 4.66
C ALA A 179 -7.04 11.98 5.35
N SER A 180 -7.29 12.80 6.39
CA SER A 180 -6.25 13.46 7.17
C SER A 180 -5.49 12.48 8.05
N HIS A 181 -4.25 12.81 8.40
CA HIS A 181 -3.42 11.97 9.26
C HIS A 181 -3.97 11.82 10.68
N ASN A 182 -3.71 10.68 11.30
CA ASN A 182 -4.03 10.38 12.71
C ASN A 182 -5.52 10.49 13.08
N ASN A 183 -6.39 10.07 12.19
CA ASN A 183 -7.82 10.02 12.45
C ASN A 183 -8.30 8.58 12.47
N TRP A 184 -9.34 8.32 13.27
CA TRP A 184 -9.81 6.99 13.55
C TRP A 184 -11.33 6.87 13.43
N ILE A 185 -11.76 5.69 13.03
CA ILE A 185 -13.12 5.21 13.30
C ILE A 185 -13.04 4.39 14.57
N HIS A 186 -13.92 4.68 15.52
CA HIS A 186 -14.01 4.06 16.83
C HIS A 186 -15.29 3.25 16.92
N ILE A 187 -15.17 2.00 17.34
CA ILE A 187 -16.27 1.04 17.47
C ILE A 187 -16.24 0.47 18.88
N PHE A 188 -17.35 0.58 19.58
CA PHE A 188 -17.49 0.19 20.99
C PHE A 188 -18.61 -0.82 21.17
N ASP A 189 -18.43 -1.77 22.07
CA ASP A 189 -19.56 -2.44 22.68
C ASP A 189 -20.18 -1.50 23.73
N PRO A 190 -21.48 -1.18 23.64
CA PRO A 190 -22.12 -0.26 24.60
C PRO A 190 -22.12 -0.74 26.05
N LYS A 191 -21.88 -2.03 26.29
CA LYS A 191 -21.77 -2.64 27.62
C LYS A 191 -20.37 -2.56 28.20
N LEU A 192 -19.35 -2.43 27.35
CA LEU A 192 -17.92 -2.52 27.70
C LEU A 192 -17.21 -1.21 27.30
N LYS A 193 -17.25 -0.22 28.21
CA LYS A 193 -16.84 1.16 27.91
C LYS A 193 -15.32 1.37 27.85
N ASP A 194 -14.54 0.42 28.34
CA ASP A 194 -13.08 0.59 28.50
C ASP A 194 -12.26 0.05 27.31
N ILE A 195 -12.94 -0.52 26.32
CA ILE A 195 -12.32 -1.13 25.15
C ILE A 195 -12.98 -0.59 23.90
N GLU A 196 -12.16 -0.24 22.94
CA GLU A 196 -12.63 0.11 21.59
C GLU A 196 -11.85 -0.66 20.52
N PHE A 197 -12.54 -0.98 19.44
CA PHE A 197 -11.93 -1.40 18.20
C PHE A 197 -11.76 -0.18 17.30
N ARG A 198 -10.56 0.04 16.82
CA ARG A 198 -10.22 1.21 15.96
C ARG A 198 -9.88 0.78 14.55
N ILE A 199 -10.34 1.59 13.59
CA ILE A 199 -9.86 1.54 12.19
C ILE A 199 -9.15 2.86 11.91
N GLY A 200 -7.83 2.81 11.67
CA GLY A 200 -7.00 3.99 11.44
C GLY A 200 -7.01 4.45 10.00
N VAL A 201 -6.99 5.76 9.82
CA VAL A 201 -6.92 6.41 8.52
C VAL A 201 -5.65 7.26 8.47
N LYS A 202 -4.59 6.75 7.88
CA LYS A 202 -3.29 7.38 7.65
C LYS A 202 -2.47 7.71 8.92
N SER A 203 -1.46 6.91 9.19
CA SER A 203 -0.53 7.07 10.31
C SER A 203 0.68 7.94 9.95
N HIS A 204 1.27 8.58 10.97
CA HIS A 204 2.37 9.55 10.83
C HIS A 204 3.75 8.92 10.78
N THR A 205 3.91 7.65 11.07
CA THR A 205 5.20 6.99 11.14
C THR A 205 5.47 6.16 9.90
N ASN A 206 6.71 6.09 9.47
CA ASN A 206 7.21 5.45 8.25
C ASN A 206 6.88 3.94 8.10
N PHE A 207 6.18 3.35 9.07
CA PHE A 207 5.84 1.92 9.08
C PHE A 207 4.35 1.62 9.07
N ASP A 208 3.49 2.62 9.12
CA ASP A 208 2.12 2.40 9.54
C ASP A 208 1.12 2.69 8.43
N GLY A 209 0.91 1.69 7.60
CA GLY A 209 -0.34 1.55 6.88
C GLY A 209 -1.53 1.55 7.84
N TYR A 210 -2.72 1.72 7.33
CA TYR A 210 -3.96 1.73 8.10
C TYR A 210 -4.09 0.46 8.92
N ARG A 211 -4.32 0.65 10.22
CA ARG A 211 -4.40 -0.44 11.18
C ARG A 211 -5.81 -0.60 11.67
N MET A 212 -6.17 -1.84 11.90
CA MET A 212 -7.25 -2.19 12.80
C MET A 212 -6.64 -2.67 14.10
N CYS A 213 -7.09 -2.15 15.23
CA CYS A 213 -6.56 -2.52 16.53
C CYS A 213 -7.63 -2.42 17.62
N PHE A 214 -7.41 -3.19 18.70
CA PHE A 214 -8.14 -2.98 19.95
C PHE A 214 -7.31 -2.08 20.87
N VAL A 215 -7.95 -1.19 21.57
CA VAL A 215 -7.31 -0.25 22.48
C VAL A 215 -8.08 -0.21 23.79
N SER A 216 -7.36 -0.26 24.92
CA SER A 216 -7.93 0.04 26.22
C SER A 216 -7.92 1.56 26.45
N LEU A 217 -9.02 2.11 26.92
CA LEU A 217 -9.16 3.52 27.24
C LEU A 217 -8.68 3.85 28.67
N THR A 218 -8.59 2.85 29.55
CA THR A 218 -8.27 3.04 30.97
C THR A 218 -6.84 2.64 31.35
N ARG A 219 -6.23 1.73 30.61
CA ARG A 219 -4.87 1.24 30.90
C ARG A 219 -4.02 1.22 29.64
N GLN A 220 -3.18 2.22 29.47
CA GLN A 220 -2.33 2.39 28.28
C GLN A 220 -1.21 1.34 28.13
N ASN A 221 -0.88 0.56 29.18
CA ASN A 221 0.31 -0.31 29.21
C ASN A 221 0.01 -1.76 29.61
N LEU A 222 -1.09 -2.34 29.15
CA LEU A 222 -1.34 -3.76 29.42
C LEU A 222 -0.50 -4.65 28.50
N LYS A 223 0.45 -5.35 29.09
CA LYS A 223 1.11 -6.49 28.45
C LYS A 223 0.10 -7.63 28.30
N THR A 224 -0.56 -7.74 27.18
CA THR A 224 -1.49 -8.83 26.95
C THR A 224 -0.88 -9.89 26.05
N GLY A 225 -1.05 -11.14 26.45
CA GLY A 225 -0.72 -12.30 25.64
C GLY A 225 -1.78 -12.65 24.60
N TYR A 226 -2.86 -11.89 24.48
CA TYR A 226 -3.95 -12.23 23.56
C TYR A 226 -3.62 -11.78 22.14
N LYS A 227 -3.60 -12.75 21.21
CA LYS A 227 -3.40 -12.51 19.77
C LYS A 227 -4.71 -12.76 19.04
N PHE A 228 -5.40 -11.70 18.66
CA PHE A 228 -6.61 -11.82 17.84
C PHE A 228 -6.24 -12.13 16.37
N TRP A 229 -5.22 -11.47 15.83
CA TRP A 229 -4.71 -11.74 14.48
C TRP A 229 -3.41 -12.56 14.56
N GLN A 230 -3.39 -13.73 13.93
CA GLN A 230 -2.30 -14.71 14.07
C GLN A 230 -0.92 -14.21 13.61
N ASN A 231 -0.87 -13.26 12.68
CA ASN A 231 0.36 -12.81 12.04
C ASN A 231 0.95 -11.53 12.63
N ASN A 232 0.36 -10.97 13.67
CA ASN A 232 0.78 -9.69 14.23
C ASN A 232 1.28 -9.87 15.66
N ASN A 233 2.51 -9.44 15.90
CA ASN A 233 3.00 -9.29 17.26
C ASN A 233 2.34 -8.03 17.85
N PRO A 234 1.73 -8.11 19.05
CA PRO A 234 1.30 -6.91 19.74
C PRO A 234 2.54 -6.06 19.99
N LEU A 235 2.51 -4.79 19.58
CA LEU A 235 3.50 -3.84 20.03
C LEU A 235 3.33 -3.71 21.54
N GLU A 236 4.43 -3.54 22.30
CA GLU A 236 4.38 -3.40 23.77
C GLU A 236 3.44 -2.26 24.22
N GLU A 237 3.24 -1.26 23.34
CA GLU A 237 2.37 -0.10 23.56
C GLU A 237 0.91 -0.33 23.15
N PHE A 238 0.58 -1.40 22.42
CA PHE A 238 -0.77 -1.74 22.01
C PHE A 238 -1.16 -3.09 22.60
N PRO A 239 -1.84 -3.11 23.72
CA PRO A 239 -2.02 -4.31 24.52
C PRO A 239 -2.77 -5.44 23.83
N PHE A 240 -3.63 -5.17 22.85
CA PHE A 240 -4.56 -6.15 22.30
C PHE A 240 -4.26 -6.61 20.88
N GLY A 241 -3.13 -6.16 20.30
CA GLY A 241 -2.75 -6.53 18.95
C GLY A 241 -3.36 -5.65 17.87
N TRP A 242 -2.82 -5.76 16.68
CA TRP A 242 -3.22 -4.98 15.52
C TRP A 242 -3.02 -5.77 14.22
N THR A 243 -3.70 -5.36 13.17
CA THR A 243 -3.46 -5.81 11.80
C THR A 243 -3.65 -4.66 10.82
N TYR A 244 -3.15 -4.83 9.60
CA TYR A 244 -3.41 -3.87 8.54
C TYR A 244 -4.81 -4.08 7.93
N LEU A 245 -5.34 -3.02 7.33
CA LEU A 245 -6.45 -3.10 6.41
C LEU A 245 -5.95 -3.69 5.08
N TRP A 246 -6.01 -5.01 4.96
CA TRP A 246 -5.63 -5.72 3.75
C TRP A 246 -6.87 -6.05 2.92
N GLY A 247 -6.71 -6.03 1.57
CA GLY A 247 -7.67 -6.69 0.71
C GLY A 247 -7.67 -8.21 0.89
N GLU A 248 -8.72 -8.88 0.42
CA GLU A 248 -8.92 -10.33 0.58
C GLU A 248 -7.77 -11.18 0.01
N ASP A 249 -7.03 -10.67 -0.96
CA ASP A 249 -5.91 -11.34 -1.63
C ASP A 249 -4.54 -11.10 -0.98
N GLY A 250 -4.47 -10.30 0.09
CA GLY A 250 -3.25 -10.05 0.87
C GLY A 250 -2.14 -9.30 0.12
N GLU A 251 -2.20 -9.21 -1.20
CA GLU A 251 -1.10 -8.70 -2.04
C GLU A 251 -1.41 -7.35 -2.71
N THR A 252 -2.61 -7.13 -3.21
CA THR A 252 -2.95 -5.96 -4.02
C THR A 252 -3.93 -4.99 -3.37
N GLY A 253 -4.61 -5.42 -2.33
CA GLY A 253 -5.68 -4.67 -1.68
C GLY A 253 -5.24 -3.90 -0.45
N ARG A 254 -4.15 -3.17 -0.54
CA ARG A 254 -3.70 -2.34 0.59
C ARG A 254 -4.52 -1.07 0.66
N TRP A 255 -5.58 -1.06 1.43
CA TRP A 255 -6.42 0.12 1.67
C TRP A 255 -5.80 1.07 2.71
N TRP A 256 -4.53 1.38 2.53
CA TRP A 256 -3.74 2.21 3.46
C TRP A 256 -3.82 3.71 3.14
N ARG A 257 -4.26 4.04 1.92
CA ARG A 257 -4.45 5.42 1.49
C ARG A 257 -5.88 5.63 1.03
N TRP A 258 -6.65 6.31 1.85
CA TRP A 258 -8.06 6.62 1.54
C TRP A 258 -8.22 7.75 0.51
N ASP A 259 -7.12 8.36 0.09
CA ASP A 259 -7.00 9.27 -1.04
C ASP A 259 -6.56 8.56 -2.35
N ASP A 260 -6.17 7.30 -2.27
CA ASP A 260 -5.80 6.48 -3.43
C ASP A 260 -7.03 6.05 -4.24
N ILE A 261 -6.91 6.12 -5.59
CA ILE A 261 -8.03 5.86 -6.49
C ILE A 261 -8.54 4.41 -6.41
N ASN A 262 -7.65 3.43 -6.20
CA ASN A 262 -8.04 2.03 -6.09
C ASN A 262 -8.75 1.77 -4.76
N THR A 263 -8.30 2.41 -3.68
CA THR A 263 -8.98 2.38 -2.39
C THR A 263 -10.38 2.99 -2.49
N LEU A 264 -10.53 4.15 -3.12
CA LEU A 264 -11.84 4.78 -3.37
C LEU A 264 -12.75 3.88 -4.23
N LYS A 265 -12.20 3.21 -5.22
CA LYS A 265 -12.92 2.23 -6.05
C LYS A 265 -13.44 1.06 -5.19
N ASP A 266 -12.61 0.52 -4.30
CA ASP A 266 -12.99 -0.58 -3.42
C ASP A 266 -13.99 -0.17 -2.32
N MET A 267 -14.00 1.10 -1.91
CA MET A 267 -15.08 1.67 -1.08
C MET A 267 -16.42 1.69 -1.83
N THR A 268 -16.40 1.99 -3.14
CA THR A 268 -17.65 2.11 -3.94
C THR A 268 -18.22 0.76 -4.33
N ASN A 269 -17.38 -0.21 -4.71
CA ASN A 269 -17.81 -1.55 -5.15
C ASN A 269 -18.16 -2.51 -4.01
N GLY A 270 -17.95 -2.09 -2.74
CA GLY A 270 -18.30 -2.85 -1.55
C GLY A 270 -17.24 -3.86 -1.09
N LYS A 271 -16.12 -4.01 -1.80
CA LYS A 271 -15.05 -4.96 -1.44
C LYS A 271 -14.49 -4.65 -0.05
N MET A 272 -14.14 -3.39 0.21
CA MET A 272 -13.63 -2.95 1.50
C MET A 272 -14.66 -3.08 2.63
N LEU A 273 -15.95 -2.82 2.34
CA LEU A 273 -17.01 -2.97 3.33
C LEU A 273 -17.21 -4.42 3.75
N LYS A 274 -17.20 -5.38 2.81
CA LYS A 274 -17.28 -6.82 3.10
C LYS A 274 -16.17 -7.31 4.00
N PHE A 275 -14.95 -6.79 3.77
CA PHE A 275 -13.82 -7.13 4.64
C PHE A 275 -14.04 -6.63 6.07
N ILE A 276 -14.46 -5.37 6.25
CA ILE A 276 -14.76 -4.83 7.58
C ILE A 276 -15.90 -5.64 8.25
N GLU A 277 -16.93 -5.99 7.48
CA GLU A 277 -18.04 -6.83 7.95
C GLU A 277 -17.51 -8.18 8.45
N SER A 278 -16.63 -8.85 7.71
CA SER A 278 -16.06 -10.13 8.15
C SER A 278 -15.30 -10.01 9.47
N GLN A 279 -14.59 -8.90 9.69
CA GLN A 279 -13.90 -8.65 10.97
C GLN A 279 -14.89 -8.39 12.12
N LEU A 280 -15.93 -7.59 11.90
CA LEU A 280 -16.97 -7.35 12.92
C LEU A 280 -17.74 -8.62 13.25
N GLN A 281 -18.04 -9.44 12.26
CA GLN A 281 -18.68 -10.75 12.46
C GLN A 281 -17.79 -11.67 13.31
N ARG A 282 -16.50 -11.70 13.03
CA ARG A 282 -15.52 -12.47 13.81
C ARG A 282 -15.43 -11.95 15.24
N ILE A 283 -15.33 -10.63 15.44
CA ILE A 283 -15.32 -10.00 16.76
C ILE A 283 -16.54 -10.44 17.58
N LYS A 284 -17.72 -10.43 16.96
CA LYS A 284 -18.98 -10.84 17.63
C LYS A 284 -19.01 -12.33 17.93
N ASN A 285 -18.69 -13.18 16.93
CA ASN A 285 -18.79 -14.64 17.08
C ASN A 285 -17.81 -15.20 18.11
N GLU A 286 -16.64 -14.59 18.22
CA GLU A 286 -15.58 -14.99 19.17
C GLU A 286 -15.69 -14.27 20.53
N ASN A 287 -16.67 -13.40 20.75
CA ASN A 287 -16.87 -12.58 21.95
C ASN A 287 -15.60 -11.80 22.33
N ILE A 288 -15.00 -11.13 21.34
CA ILE A 288 -13.66 -10.53 21.52
C ILE A 288 -13.67 -9.37 22.52
N PHE A 289 -14.72 -8.54 22.54
CA PHE A 289 -14.82 -7.45 23.50
C PHE A 289 -14.86 -7.96 24.95
N GLU A 290 -15.61 -9.03 25.21
CA GLU A 290 -15.68 -9.66 26.53
C GLU A 290 -14.33 -10.27 26.94
N LYS A 291 -13.68 -11.01 26.04
CA LYS A 291 -12.35 -11.57 26.28
C LYS A 291 -11.30 -10.49 26.56
N MET A 292 -11.36 -9.38 25.83
CA MET A 292 -10.48 -8.24 26.08
C MET A 292 -10.76 -7.58 27.42
N ASN A 293 -12.03 -7.49 27.82
CA ASN A 293 -12.44 -6.93 29.09
C ASN A 293 -11.96 -7.79 30.28
N GLU A 294 -12.02 -9.13 30.15
CA GLU A 294 -11.49 -10.06 31.16
C GLU A 294 -9.97 -9.88 31.39
N LEU A 295 -9.23 -9.52 30.35
CA LEU A 295 -7.79 -9.22 30.45
C LEU A 295 -7.51 -7.89 31.15
N LEU A 296 -8.48 -6.99 31.24
CA LEU A 296 -8.39 -5.71 31.93
C LEU A 296 -8.67 -5.80 33.43
N GLY A 297 -9.44 -6.83 33.85
CA GLY A 297 -9.84 -7.07 35.23
C GLY A 297 -8.72 -7.47 36.11
#